data_419ce0877222108ec7852cd36555bda8
#
_entry.id   419ce0877222108ec7852cd36555bda8
#
_cell.length_a   1.000
_cell.length_b   1.000
_cell.length_c   1.000
_cell.angle_alpha   90.00
_cell.angle_beta   90.00
_cell.angle_gamma   90.00
#
_symmetry.space_group_name_H-M   'P 1'
#
loop_
_entity.id
_entity.type
_entity.pdbx_description
1 polymer ?
#
loop_
_entity_poly.entity_id
_entity_poly.type
_entity_poly.pdbx_seq_one_letter_code
_entity_poly.pdbx_strand_id
1 'polypeptide(L)'
;MGSPLNDVEYRAMRRTRLFGATGTVLMGIGALGAGARPVVQDPTFGVRLLNLPSRIQTVSLTMTTTGAVMMALAWLMLGRFALGSRRMSRSQLDRTLLLWMVPLLIAPPMYSKDVYSYLAQSQITRIGLNPYEVGPAPGLGLDHVFTLSVPSLWRETPAPYGALLLWIGRGISALTGENIVAAVLCHRVVVRIVAGQRPADWAR
;
A
#
# COMPACT_ATOMS: atom_id res chain seq x y z
N MET A 1 28.80 11.05 15.52
CA MET A 1 28.53 10.25 14.31
C MET A 1 29.04 8.83 14.55
N GLY A 2 28.21 7.78 14.28
CA GLY A 2 28.67 6.39 14.41
C GLY A 2 29.64 6.01 13.29
N SER A 3 30.58 5.07 13.56
CA SER A 3 31.48 4.55 12.53
C SER A 3 30.71 3.71 11.49
N PRO A 4 31.19 3.59 10.25
CA PRO A 4 30.56 2.75 9.23
C PRO A 4 30.60 1.27 9.60
N LEU A 5 29.68 0.48 9.02
CA LEU A 5 29.65 -0.97 9.18
C LEU A 5 30.93 -1.61 8.64
N ASN A 6 31.44 -2.62 9.35
CA ASN A 6 32.52 -3.46 8.84
C ASN A 6 31.96 -4.48 7.80
N ASP A 7 32.87 -5.25 7.15
CA ASP A 7 32.49 -6.18 6.09
C ASP A 7 31.55 -7.31 6.59
N VAL A 8 31.72 -7.76 7.82
CA VAL A 8 30.87 -8.79 8.43
C VAL A 8 29.47 -8.23 8.69
N GLU A 9 29.40 -7.06 9.30
CA GLU A 9 28.14 -6.35 9.57
C GLU A 9 27.41 -5.97 8.27
N TYR A 10 28.16 -5.54 7.24
CA TYR A 10 27.59 -5.23 5.92
C TYR A 10 26.98 -6.47 5.27
N ARG A 11 27.65 -7.63 5.31
CA ARG A 11 27.09 -8.88 4.81
C ARG A 11 25.85 -9.31 5.60
N ALA A 12 25.87 -9.16 6.91
CA ALA A 12 24.71 -9.46 7.75
C ALA A 12 23.51 -8.55 7.43
N MET A 13 23.75 -7.24 7.32
CA MET A 13 22.73 -6.26 6.92
C MET A 13 22.17 -6.58 5.52
N ARG A 14 23.01 -6.95 4.56
CA ARG A 14 22.58 -7.36 3.21
C ARG A 14 21.67 -8.60 3.25
N ARG A 15 22.01 -9.61 4.07
CA ARG A 15 21.14 -10.80 4.26
C ARG A 15 19.79 -10.43 4.88
N THR A 16 19.78 -9.57 5.89
CA THR A 16 18.54 -9.04 6.50
C THR A 16 17.69 -8.30 5.48
N ARG A 17 18.31 -7.46 4.65
CA ARG A 17 17.62 -6.77 3.55
C ARG A 17 16.96 -7.74 2.57
N LEU A 18 17.68 -8.76 2.13
CA LEU A 18 17.14 -9.77 1.20
C LEU A 18 16.02 -10.59 1.85
N PHE A 19 16.17 -10.96 3.13
CA PHE A 19 15.12 -11.68 3.86
C PHE A 19 13.83 -10.86 3.93
N GLY A 20 13.90 -9.56 4.22
CA GLY A 20 12.73 -8.68 4.18
C GLY A 20 12.16 -8.50 2.76
N ALA A 21 13.02 -8.42 1.74
CA ALA A 21 12.59 -8.36 0.34
C ALA A 21 11.83 -9.63 -0.07
N THR A 22 12.33 -10.81 0.31
CA THR A 22 11.60 -12.06 0.08
C THR A 22 10.22 -12.03 0.76
N GLY A 23 10.15 -11.51 1.99
CA GLY A 23 8.88 -11.32 2.71
C GLY A 23 7.90 -10.44 1.93
N THR A 24 8.35 -9.29 1.40
CA THR A 24 7.47 -8.38 0.63
C THR A 24 7.04 -8.96 -0.72
N VAL A 25 7.88 -9.77 -1.37
CA VAL A 25 7.52 -10.52 -2.58
C VAL A 25 6.46 -11.58 -2.26
N LEU A 26 6.62 -12.36 -1.18
CA LEU A 26 5.61 -13.31 -0.72
C LEU A 26 4.28 -12.64 -0.41
N MET A 27 4.30 -11.48 0.27
CA MET A 27 3.10 -10.68 0.49
C MET A 27 2.44 -10.30 -0.84
N GLY A 28 3.21 -9.80 -1.80
CA GLY A 28 2.70 -9.39 -3.10
C GLY A 28 2.04 -10.54 -3.88
N ILE A 29 2.68 -11.72 -3.90
CA ILE A 29 2.13 -12.91 -4.54
C ILE A 29 0.87 -13.40 -3.79
N GLY A 30 0.92 -13.50 -2.47
CA GLY A 30 -0.22 -13.89 -1.66
C GLY A 30 -1.41 -12.94 -1.80
N ALA A 31 -1.15 -11.63 -1.97
CA ALA A 31 -2.19 -10.63 -2.20
C ALA A 31 -2.99 -10.86 -3.49
N LEU A 32 -2.43 -11.54 -4.48
CA LEU A 32 -3.17 -11.92 -5.70
C LEU A 32 -4.36 -12.86 -5.41
N GLY A 33 -4.30 -13.64 -4.33
CA GLY A 33 -5.38 -14.56 -3.94
C GLY A 33 -6.12 -14.13 -2.67
N ALA A 34 -5.42 -13.55 -1.69
CA ALA A 34 -5.98 -13.13 -0.41
C ALA A 34 -6.18 -11.61 -0.29
N GLY A 35 -5.80 -10.82 -1.30
CA GLY A 35 -5.94 -9.37 -1.31
C GLY A 35 -7.37 -8.90 -1.55
N ALA A 36 -7.60 -7.64 -1.24
CA ALA A 36 -8.83 -6.92 -1.50
C ALA A 36 -8.85 -6.45 -2.97
N ARG A 37 -9.26 -7.34 -3.89
CA ARG A 37 -9.39 -6.99 -5.30
C ARG A 37 -10.66 -6.18 -5.56
N PRO A 38 -10.67 -5.26 -6.55
CA PRO A 38 -11.90 -4.56 -6.94
C PRO A 38 -12.92 -5.54 -7.52
N VAL A 39 -14.21 -5.25 -7.35
CA VAL A 39 -15.30 -6.08 -7.90
C VAL A 39 -15.36 -5.95 -9.42
N VAL A 40 -15.14 -4.73 -9.89
CA VAL A 40 -15.06 -4.40 -11.32
C VAL A 40 -13.63 -3.92 -11.63
N GLN A 41 -13.16 -4.10 -12.83
CA GLN A 41 -11.81 -3.72 -13.28
C GLN A 41 -10.68 -4.47 -12.52
N ASP A 42 -10.89 -5.74 -12.19
CA ASP A 42 -9.82 -6.58 -11.64
C ASP A 42 -8.73 -6.80 -12.71
N PRO A 43 -7.51 -6.28 -12.53
CA PRO A 43 -6.45 -6.39 -13.54
C PRO A 43 -5.92 -7.81 -13.69
N THR A 44 -6.27 -8.72 -12.78
CA THR A 44 -5.87 -10.14 -12.84
C THR A 44 -6.88 -10.98 -13.62
N PHE A 45 -8.04 -10.42 -13.94
CA PHE A 45 -9.09 -11.13 -14.66
C PHE A 45 -8.61 -11.61 -16.04
N GLY A 46 -8.85 -12.88 -16.36
CA GLY A 46 -8.42 -13.49 -17.62
C GLY A 46 -6.95 -13.94 -17.68
N VAL A 47 -6.09 -13.51 -16.76
CA VAL A 47 -4.68 -13.92 -16.72
C VAL A 47 -4.52 -15.15 -15.82
N ARG A 48 -4.42 -16.34 -16.42
CA ARG A 48 -4.38 -17.63 -15.69
C ARG A 48 -3.34 -17.67 -14.58
N LEU A 49 -2.11 -17.19 -14.85
CA LEU A 49 -1.01 -17.22 -13.89
C LEU A 49 -1.29 -16.34 -12.66
N LEU A 50 -1.84 -15.14 -12.86
CA LEU A 50 -2.17 -14.22 -11.78
C LEU A 50 -3.40 -14.66 -10.97
N ASN A 51 -4.25 -15.51 -11.55
CA ASN A 51 -5.42 -16.07 -10.88
C ASN A 51 -5.13 -17.41 -10.15
N LEU A 52 -3.96 -18.03 -10.32
CA LEU A 52 -3.61 -19.24 -9.59
C LEU A 52 -3.69 -19.08 -8.06
N PRO A 53 -3.15 -18.00 -7.45
CA PRO A 53 -3.22 -17.81 -6.01
C PRO A 53 -4.65 -17.73 -5.48
N SER A 54 -5.61 -17.22 -6.26
CA SER A 54 -7.01 -17.09 -5.84
C SER A 54 -7.75 -18.45 -5.76
N ARG A 55 -7.23 -19.49 -6.39
CA ARG A 55 -7.84 -20.82 -6.35
C ARG A 55 -7.66 -21.51 -5.01
N ILE A 56 -6.59 -21.17 -4.28
CA ILE A 56 -6.27 -21.77 -2.97
C ILE A 56 -6.07 -20.60 -1.98
N GLN A 57 -7.19 -20.09 -1.49
CA GLN A 57 -7.20 -18.91 -0.61
C GLN A 57 -6.34 -19.11 0.65
N THR A 58 -6.37 -20.31 1.24
CA THR A 58 -5.56 -20.65 2.42
C THR A 58 -4.06 -20.48 2.14
N VAL A 59 -3.57 -20.97 1.00
CA VAL A 59 -2.16 -20.82 0.62
C VAL A 59 -1.81 -19.34 0.44
N SER A 60 -2.66 -18.57 -0.24
CA SER A 60 -2.45 -17.14 -0.46
C SER A 60 -2.42 -16.36 0.84
N LEU A 61 -3.32 -16.66 1.77
CA LEU A 61 -3.34 -16.04 3.10
C LEU A 61 -2.09 -16.41 3.91
N THR A 62 -1.68 -17.67 3.88
CA THR A 62 -0.45 -18.13 4.54
C THR A 62 0.78 -17.43 3.97
N MET A 63 0.90 -17.30 2.65
CA MET A 63 2.00 -16.58 2.02
C MET A 63 2.03 -15.10 2.43
N THR A 64 0.88 -14.43 2.43
CA THR A 64 0.78 -13.03 2.83
C THR A 64 1.17 -12.84 4.30
N THR A 65 0.67 -13.69 5.19
CA THR A 65 0.97 -13.63 6.63
C THR A 65 2.44 -13.96 6.90
N THR A 66 2.97 -15.02 6.29
CA THR A 66 4.39 -15.39 6.42
C THR A 66 5.29 -14.25 5.93
N GLY A 67 4.96 -13.66 4.78
CA GLY A 67 5.70 -12.52 4.24
C GLY A 67 5.67 -11.31 5.17
N ALA A 68 4.54 -11.01 5.80
CA ALA A 68 4.41 -9.94 6.78
C ALA A 68 5.28 -10.19 8.02
N VAL A 69 5.29 -11.40 8.54
CA VAL A 69 6.15 -11.79 9.67
C VAL A 69 7.62 -11.68 9.30
N MET A 70 8.03 -12.18 8.12
CA MET A 70 9.40 -12.05 7.63
C MET A 70 9.83 -10.58 7.51
N MET A 71 8.98 -9.73 6.96
CA MET A 71 9.25 -8.29 6.84
C MET A 71 9.39 -7.63 8.22
N ALA A 72 8.50 -7.93 9.16
CA ALA A 72 8.56 -7.41 10.53
C ALA A 72 9.84 -7.84 11.25
N LEU A 73 10.21 -9.12 11.15
CA LEU A 73 11.47 -9.62 11.72
C LEU A 73 12.68 -8.95 11.06
N ALA A 74 12.68 -8.81 9.73
CA ALA A 74 13.74 -8.11 9.02
C ALA A 74 13.87 -6.65 9.48
N TRP A 75 12.75 -5.96 9.70
CA TRP A 75 12.74 -4.60 10.20
C TRP A 75 13.35 -4.49 11.61
N LEU A 76 12.97 -5.39 12.52
CA LEU A 76 13.55 -5.46 13.86
C LEU A 76 15.07 -5.76 13.81
N MET A 77 15.47 -6.72 12.95
CA MET A 77 16.88 -7.03 12.75
C MET A 77 17.66 -5.85 12.14
N LEU A 78 17.03 -5.08 11.24
CA LEU A 78 17.64 -3.90 10.64
C LEU A 78 17.87 -2.78 11.67
N GLY A 79 17.03 -2.69 12.70
CA GLY A 79 17.16 -1.75 13.81
C GLY A 79 18.52 -1.83 14.51
N ARG A 80 19.10 -3.03 14.61
CA ARG A 80 20.43 -3.22 15.19
C ARG A 80 21.53 -2.49 14.41
N PHE A 81 21.42 -2.42 13.08
CA PHE A 81 22.35 -1.72 12.23
C PHE A 81 22.07 -0.21 12.11
N ALA A 82 20.86 0.21 12.49
CA ALA A 82 20.48 1.63 12.51
C ALA A 82 20.84 2.31 13.84
N LEU A 83 20.73 1.58 14.96
CA LEU A 83 20.87 2.12 16.33
C LEU A 83 22.19 1.72 17.00
N GLY A 84 22.97 0.80 16.41
CA GLY A 84 24.25 0.32 16.97
C GLY A 84 25.35 1.38 16.98
N SER A 85 26.50 1.04 17.57
CA SER A 85 27.70 1.87 17.60
C SER A 85 28.27 2.10 16.19
N ARG A 86 28.17 1.09 15.33
CA ARG A 86 28.41 1.18 13.89
C ARG A 86 27.07 1.22 13.19
N ARG A 87 26.89 2.22 12.33
CA ARG A 87 25.58 2.49 11.74
C ARG A 87 25.60 2.32 10.24
N MET A 88 24.51 1.78 9.73
CA MET A 88 24.24 1.79 8.29
C MET A 88 24.06 3.23 7.81
N SER A 89 24.55 3.51 6.59
CA SER A 89 24.37 4.82 5.98
C SER A 89 22.90 5.06 5.58
N ARG A 90 22.52 6.33 5.46
CA ARG A 90 21.20 6.74 5.00
C ARG A 90 20.87 6.13 3.63
N SER A 91 21.81 6.15 2.70
CA SER A 91 21.66 5.54 1.38
C SER A 91 21.37 4.02 1.45
N GLN A 92 21.96 3.31 2.41
CA GLN A 92 21.69 1.89 2.61
C GLN A 92 20.28 1.66 3.14
N LEU A 93 19.80 2.54 4.02
CA LEU A 93 18.41 2.50 4.54
C LEU A 93 17.40 2.79 3.42
N ASP A 94 17.65 3.84 2.63
CA ASP A 94 16.77 4.23 1.52
C ASP A 94 16.67 3.13 0.45
N ARG A 95 17.82 2.51 0.10
CA ARG A 95 17.84 1.35 -0.81
C ARG A 95 17.06 0.15 -0.25
N THR A 96 17.14 -0.09 1.06
CA THR A 96 16.37 -1.17 1.70
C THR A 96 14.89 -0.88 1.62
N LEU A 97 14.49 0.34 1.95
CA LEU A 97 13.10 0.78 1.89
C LEU A 97 12.54 0.66 0.47
N LEU A 98 13.27 1.16 -0.53
CA LEU A 98 12.85 1.03 -1.92
C LEU A 98 12.68 -0.43 -2.34
N LEU A 99 13.63 -1.29 -2.01
CA LEU A 99 13.57 -2.72 -2.36
C LEU A 99 12.34 -3.40 -1.76
N TRP A 100 11.99 -3.06 -0.51
CA TRP A 100 10.82 -3.65 0.16
C TRP A 100 9.50 -3.04 -0.33
N MET A 101 9.51 -1.79 -0.76
CA MET A 101 8.29 -1.11 -1.22
C MET A 101 7.85 -1.53 -2.62
N VAL A 102 8.79 -1.80 -3.53
CA VAL A 102 8.46 -2.07 -4.94
C VAL A 102 7.43 -3.19 -5.11
N PRO A 103 7.57 -4.39 -4.51
CA PRO A 103 6.56 -5.43 -4.61
C PRO A 103 5.19 -5.00 -4.06
N LEU A 104 5.20 -4.21 -2.96
CA LEU A 104 3.97 -3.77 -2.30
C LEU A 104 3.25 -2.64 -3.05
N LEU A 105 3.98 -1.84 -3.83
CA LEU A 105 3.38 -0.77 -4.64
C LEU A 105 2.48 -1.33 -5.76
N ILE A 106 2.86 -2.48 -6.33
CA ILE A 106 2.13 -3.11 -7.44
C ILE A 106 1.14 -4.18 -6.97
N ALA A 107 1.30 -4.72 -5.75
CA ALA A 107 0.41 -5.74 -5.20
C ALA A 107 -1.02 -5.22 -5.04
N PRO A 108 -2.06 -6.06 -5.15
CA PRO A 108 -3.41 -5.68 -4.74
C PRO A 108 -3.44 -5.15 -3.30
N PRO A 109 -4.40 -4.29 -2.91
CA PRO A 109 -4.59 -3.90 -1.52
C PRO A 109 -4.73 -5.13 -0.62
N MET A 110 -4.05 -5.12 0.55
CA MET A 110 -4.03 -6.24 1.47
C MET A 110 -4.83 -5.89 2.73
N TYR A 111 -5.47 -6.92 3.31
CA TYR A 111 -6.15 -6.86 4.61
C TYR A 111 -7.41 -5.99 4.71
N SER A 112 -7.58 -4.97 3.85
CA SER A 112 -8.72 -4.07 3.90
C SER A 112 -9.14 -3.59 2.51
N LYS A 113 -10.43 -3.30 2.35
CA LYS A 113 -11.03 -2.65 1.18
C LYS A 113 -11.19 -1.13 1.35
N ASP A 114 -10.63 -0.54 2.40
CA ASP A 114 -10.82 0.88 2.73
C ASP A 114 -10.34 1.82 1.63
N VAL A 115 -9.33 1.42 0.86
CA VAL A 115 -8.87 2.19 -0.29
C VAL A 115 -10.01 2.52 -1.26
N TYR A 116 -10.97 1.61 -1.45
CA TYR A 116 -12.12 1.86 -2.34
C TYR A 116 -13.08 2.90 -1.78
N SER A 117 -13.20 2.97 -0.44
CA SER A 117 -13.94 4.06 0.22
C SER A 117 -13.25 5.41 -0.03
N TYR A 118 -11.92 5.48 0.01
CA TYR A 118 -11.17 6.70 -0.34
C TYR A 118 -11.44 7.12 -1.79
N LEU A 119 -11.47 6.18 -2.74
CA LEU A 119 -11.76 6.47 -4.14
C LEU A 119 -13.19 6.99 -4.32
N ALA A 120 -14.17 6.34 -3.71
CA ALA A 120 -15.57 6.75 -3.79
C ALA A 120 -15.79 8.14 -3.21
N GLN A 121 -15.24 8.43 -2.01
CA GLN A 121 -15.34 9.74 -1.37
C GLN A 121 -14.62 10.84 -2.16
N SER A 122 -13.50 10.50 -2.79
CA SER A 122 -12.77 11.40 -3.69
C SER A 122 -13.59 11.76 -4.92
N GLN A 123 -14.31 10.78 -5.49
CA GLN A 123 -15.22 10.98 -6.61
C GLN A 123 -16.41 11.86 -6.23
N ILE A 124 -17.03 11.63 -5.06
CA ILE A 124 -18.10 12.47 -4.51
C ILE A 124 -17.64 13.93 -4.43
N THR A 125 -16.44 14.16 -3.88
CA THR A 125 -15.84 15.50 -3.82
C THR A 125 -15.60 16.08 -5.21
N ARG A 126 -15.20 15.25 -6.20
CA ARG A 126 -14.96 15.70 -7.58
C ARG A 126 -16.23 16.20 -8.26
N ILE A 127 -17.34 15.52 -8.07
CA ILE A 127 -18.63 15.90 -8.68
C ILE A 127 -19.35 17.04 -7.93
N GLY A 128 -18.72 17.59 -6.88
CA GLY A 128 -19.21 18.77 -6.15
C GLY A 128 -20.19 18.47 -5.01
N LEU A 129 -20.40 17.19 -4.67
CA LEU A 129 -21.18 16.81 -3.50
C LEU A 129 -20.33 16.89 -2.23
N ASN A 130 -21.00 17.07 -1.07
CA ASN A 130 -20.32 17.08 0.21
C ASN A 130 -20.11 15.66 0.75
N PRO A 131 -18.86 15.14 0.75
CA PRO A 131 -18.58 13.77 1.20
C PRO A 131 -18.80 13.57 2.70
N TYR A 132 -18.93 14.65 3.48
CA TYR A 132 -19.24 14.58 4.92
C TYR A 132 -20.72 14.41 5.21
N GLU A 133 -21.58 14.58 4.21
CA GLU A 133 -23.03 14.43 4.33
C GLU A 133 -23.54 13.21 3.56
N VAL A 134 -22.83 12.83 2.49
CA VAL A 134 -23.30 11.84 1.53
C VAL A 134 -22.31 10.67 1.44
N GLY A 135 -22.82 9.45 1.64
CA GLY A 135 -22.06 8.21 1.43
C GLY A 135 -21.91 7.81 -0.05
N PRO A 136 -21.10 6.79 -0.36
CA PRO A 136 -20.89 6.31 -1.73
C PRO A 136 -22.16 5.94 -2.49
N ALA A 137 -23.09 5.20 -1.89
CA ALA A 137 -24.29 4.75 -2.57
C ALA A 137 -25.28 5.89 -2.88
N PRO A 138 -25.66 6.76 -1.91
CA PRO A 138 -26.53 7.90 -2.23
C PRO A 138 -25.86 8.96 -3.09
N GLY A 139 -24.51 9.08 -3.05
CA GLY A 139 -23.79 10.10 -3.82
C GLY A 139 -23.44 9.70 -5.24
N LEU A 140 -23.10 8.46 -5.49
CA LEU A 140 -22.64 7.96 -6.80
C LEU A 140 -23.62 6.98 -7.44
N GLY A 141 -24.53 6.38 -6.67
CA GLY A 141 -25.38 5.28 -7.09
C GLY A 141 -24.82 3.90 -6.73
N LEU A 142 -25.72 2.91 -6.60
CA LEU A 142 -25.36 1.54 -6.20
C LEU A 142 -24.51 0.82 -7.26
N ASP A 143 -24.74 1.12 -8.54
CA ASP A 143 -24.07 0.46 -9.67
C ASP A 143 -22.76 1.15 -10.08
N HIS A 144 -22.39 2.24 -9.41
CA HIS A 144 -21.16 2.95 -9.74
C HIS A 144 -19.93 2.10 -9.42
N VAL A 145 -18.92 2.11 -10.30
CA VAL A 145 -17.72 1.27 -10.23
C VAL A 145 -16.99 1.33 -8.89
N PHE A 146 -16.92 2.53 -8.29
CA PHE A 146 -16.31 2.68 -6.97
C PHE A 146 -17.23 2.14 -5.87
N THR A 147 -18.53 2.43 -5.91
CA THR A 147 -19.51 1.96 -4.92
C THR A 147 -19.56 0.44 -4.85
N LEU A 148 -19.51 -0.25 -5.98
CA LEU A 148 -19.48 -1.72 -6.05
C LEU A 148 -18.26 -2.31 -5.33
N SER A 149 -17.13 -1.61 -5.34
CA SER A 149 -15.89 -2.05 -4.69
C SER A 149 -15.81 -1.70 -3.20
N VAL A 150 -16.61 -0.71 -2.73
CA VAL A 150 -16.71 -0.36 -1.31
C VAL A 150 -17.43 -1.49 -0.54
N PRO A 151 -16.92 -1.88 0.67
CA PRO A 151 -17.64 -2.81 1.54
C PRO A 151 -19.07 -2.33 1.82
N SER A 152 -20.03 -3.25 1.83
CA SER A 152 -21.45 -2.92 2.02
C SER A 152 -21.71 -2.06 3.25
N LEU A 153 -20.98 -2.31 4.35
CA LEU A 153 -21.06 -1.56 5.60
C LEU A 153 -20.78 -0.05 5.43
N TRP A 154 -19.93 0.33 4.46
CA TRP A 154 -19.48 1.71 4.28
C TRP A 154 -20.13 2.43 3.11
N ARG A 155 -21.05 1.77 2.38
CA ARG A 155 -21.67 2.36 1.19
C ARG A 155 -22.59 3.54 1.50
N GLU A 156 -23.24 3.49 2.67
CA GLU A 156 -24.16 4.53 3.13
C GLU A 156 -23.45 5.57 4.04
N THR A 157 -22.18 5.32 4.41
CA THR A 157 -21.50 6.11 5.44
C THR A 157 -20.76 7.29 4.81
N PRO A 158 -20.98 8.53 5.28
CA PRO A 158 -20.20 9.70 4.92
C PRO A 158 -18.72 9.55 5.27
N ALA A 159 -17.89 10.41 4.66
CA ALA A 159 -16.44 10.36 4.84
C ALA A 159 -16.00 10.69 6.28
N PRO A 160 -15.25 9.82 6.97
CA PRO A 160 -14.62 10.14 8.25
C PRO A 160 -13.23 10.77 8.06
N TYR A 161 -12.83 11.13 6.84
CA TYR A 161 -11.45 11.48 6.48
C TYR A 161 -11.22 12.99 6.53
N GLY A 162 -9.97 13.38 6.82
CA GLY A 162 -9.58 14.79 6.82
C GLY A 162 -9.64 15.43 5.43
N ALA A 163 -9.91 16.73 5.39
CA ALA A 163 -10.10 17.51 4.17
C ALA A 163 -8.91 17.39 3.18
N LEU A 164 -7.67 17.36 3.68
CA LEU A 164 -6.48 17.24 2.84
C LEU A 164 -6.49 15.96 2.01
N LEU A 165 -6.88 14.81 2.62
CA LEU A 165 -6.97 13.54 1.90
C LEU A 165 -8.03 13.61 0.79
N LEU A 166 -9.17 14.22 1.08
CA LEU A 166 -10.26 14.40 0.11
C LEU A 166 -9.84 15.33 -1.05
N TRP A 167 -9.11 16.40 -0.77
CA TRP A 167 -8.59 17.30 -1.79
C TRP A 167 -7.57 16.63 -2.71
N ILE A 168 -6.63 15.87 -2.14
CA ILE A 168 -5.67 15.06 -2.91
C ILE A 168 -6.43 14.04 -3.75
N GLY A 169 -7.39 13.35 -3.14
CA GLY A 169 -8.22 12.35 -3.80
C GLY A 169 -9.04 12.93 -4.95
N ARG A 170 -9.61 14.14 -4.79
CA ARG A 170 -10.29 14.89 -5.86
C ARG A 170 -9.36 15.09 -7.07
N GLY A 171 -8.12 15.51 -6.84
CA GLY A 171 -7.12 15.68 -7.88
C GLY A 171 -6.80 14.35 -8.58
N ILE A 172 -6.60 13.27 -7.82
CA ILE A 172 -6.38 11.93 -8.37
C ILE A 172 -7.59 11.48 -9.19
N SER A 173 -8.82 11.63 -8.68
CA SER A 173 -10.04 11.27 -9.38
C SER A 173 -10.23 12.09 -10.67
N ALA A 174 -9.81 13.35 -10.70
CA ALA A 174 -9.82 14.17 -11.91
C ALA A 174 -8.85 13.65 -12.99
N LEU A 175 -7.70 13.09 -12.58
CA LEU A 175 -6.68 12.55 -13.49
C LEU A 175 -7.01 11.14 -13.97
N THR A 176 -7.57 10.30 -13.11
CA THR A 176 -7.77 8.86 -13.36
C THR A 176 -9.19 8.50 -13.80
N GLY A 177 -10.13 9.44 -13.66
CA GLY A 177 -11.55 9.18 -13.92
C GLY A 177 -12.05 8.04 -13.04
N GLU A 178 -12.67 7.04 -13.66
CA GLU A 178 -13.23 5.86 -13.00
C GLU A 178 -12.29 4.64 -13.01
N ASN A 179 -11.03 4.84 -13.41
CA ASN A 179 -10.06 3.74 -13.43
C ASN A 179 -9.55 3.45 -12.00
N ILE A 180 -10.05 2.34 -11.41
CA ILE A 180 -9.72 1.93 -10.03
C ILE A 180 -8.21 1.69 -9.87
N VAL A 181 -7.60 0.97 -10.80
CA VAL A 181 -6.17 0.57 -10.69
C VAL A 181 -5.28 1.80 -10.73
N ALA A 182 -5.52 2.70 -11.68
CA ALA A 182 -4.77 3.95 -11.78
C ALA A 182 -4.95 4.82 -10.53
N ALA A 183 -6.17 4.93 -10.02
CA ALA A 183 -6.47 5.70 -8.81
C ALA A 183 -5.76 5.13 -7.57
N VAL A 184 -5.76 3.81 -7.38
CA VAL A 184 -5.02 3.15 -6.28
C VAL A 184 -3.52 3.40 -6.40
N LEU A 185 -2.94 3.27 -7.60
CA LEU A 185 -1.52 3.52 -7.82
C LEU A 185 -1.15 4.99 -7.55
N CYS A 186 -1.97 5.94 -8.00
CA CYS A 186 -1.75 7.37 -7.72
C CYS A 186 -1.77 7.66 -6.21
N HIS A 187 -2.72 7.12 -5.45
CA HIS A 187 -2.74 7.27 -3.99
C HIS A 187 -1.47 6.71 -3.34
N ARG A 188 -0.97 5.55 -3.79
CA ARG A 188 0.28 4.97 -3.28
C ARG A 188 1.50 5.83 -3.57
N VAL A 189 1.57 6.41 -4.77
CA VAL A 189 2.65 7.35 -5.14
C VAL A 189 2.61 8.58 -4.24
N VAL A 190 1.43 9.17 -4.02
CA VAL A 190 1.27 10.32 -3.11
C VAL A 190 1.74 9.98 -1.70
N VAL A 191 1.30 8.86 -1.13
CA VAL A 191 1.76 8.40 0.19
C VAL A 191 3.28 8.24 0.22
N ARG A 192 3.89 7.71 -0.85
CA ARG A 192 5.34 7.57 -0.95
C ARG A 192 6.07 8.91 -0.97
N ILE A 193 5.53 9.88 -1.70
CA ILE A 193 6.10 11.23 -1.77
C ILE A 193 6.03 11.89 -0.39
N VAL A 194 4.87 11.87 0.26
CA VAL A 194 4.65 12.46 1.59
C VAL A 194 5.57 11.78 2.63
N ALA A 195 5.66 10.46 2.63
CA ALA A 195 6.54 9.71 3.52
C ALA A 195 8.04 9.98 3.25
N GLY A 196 8.38 10.38 2.04
CA GLY A 196 9.75 10.75 1.65
C GLY A 196 10.14 12.19 1.99
N GLN A 197 9.16 13.06 2.22
CA GLN A 197 9.40 14.43 2.67
C GLN A 197 9.80 14.41 4.15
N ARG A 198 11.04 14.76 4.42
CA ARG A 198 11.55 14.83 5.79
C ARG A 198 11.54 16.28 6.24
N PRO A 199 11.03 16.59 7.44
CA PRO A 199 11.29 17.90 8.03
C PRO A 199 12.80 18.09 8.13
N ALA A 200 13.29 19.23 7.66
CA ALA A 200 14.73 19.58 7.65
C ALA A 200 15.35 19.58 9.08
N ASP A 201 14.52 19.58 10.11
CA ASP A 201 14.89 19.79 11.51
C ASP A 201 15.30 18.54 12.28
N TRP A 202 15.18 17.34 11.71
CA TRP A 202 15.59 16.08 12.38
C TRP A 202 17.10 15.76 12.24
N ALA A 203 17.86 16.65 11.59
CA ALA A 203 19.29 16.46 11.32
C ALA A 203 20.18 17.38 12.19
N ARG A 204 19.62 18.11 13.18
CA ARG A 204 20.37 18.92 14.13
C ARG A 204 20.58 18.21 15.44
#